data_d2ec767348f643919554a2c365eb623a
#
_entry.id   d2ec767348f643919554a2c365eb623a
#
_cell.length_a   1.000
_cell.length_b   1.000
_cell.length_c   1.000
_cell.angle_alpha   90.00
_cell.angle_beta   90.00
_cell.angle_gamma   90.00
#
_symmetry.space_group_name_H-M   'P 1'
#
loop_
_entity.id
_entity.type
_entity.pdbx_description
1 polymer ?
#
loop_
_entity_poly.entity_id
_entity_poly.type
_entity_poly.pdbx_seq_one_letter_code
_entity_poly.pdbx_strand_id
1 'polypeptide(L)'
;MKFSIKHEINGRVRIHVFQRGVMSMRQADLLQYYLETLPGVPNAKVYERTADAVIVYKGDRVEILEGVRTFSYDNEELEEIVPVNSGRELNREYQEKLFKHVAVRMVTKTCFPFWLRAVYTTAKAVHYVFKGICCLLKGKLEVEVLDATAITVSIIRSDFNTAGSVMFLLGIGELLEEWTHKKSVGDLARSMSLNIEKVWQNVDGTEVLVPVSNIKEGDLVTVHVGNVTRSRPERWL
;
A
#
# COMPACT_ATOMS: atom_id res chain seq x y z
N MET A 1 -12.77 -21.66 9.72
CA MET A 1 -11.85 -21.89 8.59
C MET A 1 -11.03 -23.18 8.81
N LYS A 2 -10.65 -23.95 7.73
CA LYS A 2 -9.76 -25.13 7.82
C LYS A 2 -8.32 -24.72 7.54
N PHE A 3 -7.38 -25.15 8.37
CA PHE A 3 -5.95 -24.86 8.21
C PHE A 3 -5.08 -25.99 8.77
N SER A 4 -3.80 -26.02 8.36
CA SER A 4 -2.76 -26.86 8.96
C SER A 4 -1.59 -26.00 9.45
N ILE A 5 -0.95 -26.42 10.54
CA ILE A 5 0.25 -25.76 11.04
C ILE A 5 1.45 -26.27 10.24
N LYS A 6 2.16 -25.38 9.56
CA LYS A 6 3.39 -25.69 8.81
C LYS A 6 4.64 -25.57 9.65
N HIS A 7 4.69 -24.56 10.49
CA HIS A 7 5.86 -24.30 11.33
C HIS A 7 5.42 -23.50 12.56
N GLU A 8 6.02 -23.81 13.69
CA GLU A 8 5.72 -23.14 14.96
C GLU A 8 7.00 -22.95 15.77
N ILE A 9 7.15 -21.76 16.34
CA ILE A 9 8.15 -21.41 17.35
C ILE A 9 7.45 -20.61 18.43
N ASN A 10 8.07 -20.45 19.58
CA ASN A 10 7.50 -19.69 20.68
C ASN A 10 7.17 -18.24 20.23
N GLY A 11 5.91 -17.83 20.36
CA GLY A 11 5.42 -16.51 19.95
C GLY A 11 5.15 -16.31 18.46
N ARG A 12 5.34 -17.35 17.62
CA ARG A 12 5.08 -17.26 16.18
C ARG A 12 4.62 -18.59 15.59
N VAL A 13 3.50 -18.59 14.88
CA VAL A 13 2.97 -19.75 14.16
C VAL A 13 2.77 -19.42 12.69
N ARG A 14 3.12 -20.37 11.83
CA ARG A 14 2.80 -20.34 10.39
C ARG A 14 1.78 -21.42 10.09
N ILE A 15 0.64 -20.99 9.58
CA ILE A 15 -0.48 -21.85 9.19
C ILE A 15 -0.65 -21.82 7.68
N HIS A 16 -1.12 -22.90 7.11
CA HIS A 16 -1.59 -23.01 5.73
C HIS A 16 -3.10 -23.12 5.71
N VAL A 17 -3.75 -22.23 4.97
CA VAL A 17 -5.20 -22.16 4.86
C VAL A 17 -5.67 -23.04 3.71
N PHE A 18 -6.57 -23.99 4.01
CA PHE A 18 -7.18 -24.81 2.97
C PHE A 18 -8.35 -24.09 2.31
N GLN A 19 -8.18 -23.75 1.04
CA GLN A 19 -9.25 -23.17 0.24
C GLN A 19 -9.26 -23.75 -1.17
N ARG A 20 -10.39 -23.57 -1.88
CA ARG A 20 -10.51 -23.95 -3.29
C ARG A 20 -9.95 -22.86 -4.18
N GLY A 21 -8.84 -23.14 -4.87
CA GLY A 21 -8.20 -22.21 -5.79
C GLY A 21 -7.16 -21.27 -5.12
N VAL A 22 -6.75 -20.24 -5.87
CA VAL A 22 -5.76 -19.25 -5.42
C VAL A 22 -6.44 -18.22 -4.53
N MET A 23 -5.83 -17.89 -3.41
CA MET A 23 -6.32 -16.85 -2.50
C MET A 23 -6.31 -15.49 -3.21
N SER A 24 -7.46 -14.81 -3.24
CA SER A 24 -7.52 -13.45 -3.77
C SER A 24 -6.84 -12.47 -2.82
N MET A 25 -6.41 -11.29 -3.34
CA MET A 25 -5.84 -10.25 -2.48
C MET A 25 -6.82 -9.80 -1.41
N ARG A 26 -8.09 -9.63 -1.79
CA ARG A 26 -9.15 -9.25 -0.84
C ARG A 26 -9.31 -10.28 0.28
N GLN A 27 -9.32 -11.58 -0.05
CA GLN A 27 -9.37 -12.65 0.95
C GLN A 27 -8.15 -12.63 1.88
N ALA A 28 -6.96 -12.37 1.33
CA ALA A 28 -5.75 -12.27 2.14
C ALA A 28 -5.78 -11.06 3.07
N ASP A 29 -6.35 -9.94 2.63
CA ASP A 29 -6.53 -8.74 3.45
C ASP A 29 -7.56 -8.95 4.55
N LEU A 30 -8.73 -9.49 4.22
CA LEU A 30 -9.77 -9.83 5.20
C LEU A 30 -9.21 -10.74 6.30
N LEU A 31 -8.51 -11.81 5.90
CA LEU A 31 -7.89 -12.72 6.84
C LEU A 31 -6.83 -12.03 7.70
N GLN A 32 -5.97 -11.20 7.09
CA GLN A 32 -4.93 -10.50 7.83
C GLN A 32 -5.52 -9.52 8.84
N TYR A 33 -6.50 -8.71 8.45
CA TYR A 33 -7.18 -7.79 9.34
C TYR A 33 -7.85 -8.50 10.50
N TYR A 34 -8.58 -9.59 10.21
CA TYR A 34 -9.19 -10.39 11.26
C TYR A 34 -8.16 -10.94 12.25
N LEU A 35 -7.04 -11.48 11.77
CA LEU A 35 -5.99 -12.00 12.64
C LEU A 35 -5.39 -10.90 13.52
N GLU A 36 -5.24 -9.69 13.01
CA GLU A 36 -4.74 -8.53 13.76
C GLU A 36 -5.76 -8.00 14.80
N THR A 37 -7.05 -8.34 14.68
CA THR A 37 -8.06 -8.01 15.69
C THR A 37 -8.14 -9.02 16.84
N LEU A 38 -7.52 -10.19 16.68
CA LEU A 38 -7.53 -11.20 17.74
C LEU A 38 -6.70 -10.73 18.95
N PRO A 39 -7.20 -10.94 20.18
CA PRO A 39 -6.47 -10.57 21.39
C PRO A 39 -5.13 -11.31 21.44
N GLY A 40 -4.06 -10.58 21.76
CA GLY A 40 -2.72 -11.16 21.85
C GLY A 40 -1.99 -11.32 20.50
N VAL A 41 -2.53 -10.86 19.37
CA VAL A 41 -1.87 -10.88 18.05
C VAL A 41 -1.41 -9.46 17.67
N PRO A 42 -0.16 -9.07 17.96
CA PRO A 42 0.35 -7.75 17.60
C PRO A 42 0.62 -7.61 16.10
N ASN A 43 0.83 -8.71 15.37
CA ASN A 43 1.12 -8.67 13.94
C ASN A 43 0.75 -9.99 13.27
N ALA A 44 0.12 -9.89 12.10
CA ALA A 44 -0.14 -11.03 11.23
C ALA A 44 0.22 -10.69 9.78
N LYS A 45 0.72 -11.65 9.03
CA LYS A 45 1.04 -11.49 7.63
C LYS A 45 0.54 -12.68 6.82
N VAL A 46 -0.34 -12.41 5.87
CA VAL A 46 -0.93 -13.43 4.98
C VAL A 46 -0.29 -13.37 3.61
N TYR A 47 0.09 -14.51 3.07
CA TYR A 47 0.72 -14.66 1.76
C TYR A 47 -0.28 -15.28 0.78
N GLU A 48 -0.83 -14.49 -0.12
CA GLU A 48 -1.86 -14.88 -1.08
C GLU A 48 -1.45 -16.05 -2.00
N ARG A 49 -0.19 -16.04 -2.47
CA ARG A 49 0.32 -17.06 -3.41
C ARG A 49 0.42 -18.44 -2.81
N THR A 50 0.73 -18.55 -1.54
CA THR A 50 0.92 -19.82 -0.83
C THR A 50 -0.22 -20.15 0.09
N ALA A 51 -1.21 -19.25 0.24
CA ALA A 51 -2.28 -19.33 1.22
C ALA A 51 -1.76 -19.60 2.65
N ASP A 52 -0.59 -19.07 2.98
CA ASP A 52 0.00 -19.21 4.31
C ASP A 52 -0.23 -17.91 5.11
N ALA A 53 -0.50 -18.04 6.38
CA ALA A 53 -0.52 -16.93 7.32
C ALA A 53 0.56 -17.14 8.40
N VAL A 54 1.32 -16.09 8.66
CA VAL A 54 2.28 -16.02 9.76
C VAL A 54 1.70 -15.10 10.82
N ILE A 55 1.48 -15.65 12.00
CA ILE A 55 0.88 -14.97 13.13
C ILE A 55 1.95 -14.85 14.21
N VAL A 56 2.26 -13.64 14.62
CA VAL A 56 3.08 -13.35 15.80
C VAL A 56 2.11 -13.11 16.96
N TYR A 57 2.32 -13.78 18.07
CA TYR A 57 1.39 -13.70 19.17
C TYR A 57 2.08 -13.61 20.53
N LYS A 58 1.37 -12.99 21.48
CA LYS A 58 1.72 -12.90 22.90
C LYS A 58 0.50 -13.37 23.68
N GLY A 59 0.58 -14.53 24.32
CA GLY A 59 -0.56 -15.08 25.08
C GLY A 59 -0.82 -16.55 24.79
N ASP A 60 -2.05 -16.99 25.03
CA ASP A 60 -2.42 -18.39 24.88
C ASP A 60 -2.58 -18.77 23.40
N ARG A 61 -1.77 -19.73 23.00
CA ARG A 61 -1.79 -20.34 21.66
C ARG A 61 -3.15 -20.92 21.30
N VAL A 62 -3.81 -21.54 22.27
CA VAL A 62 -5.07 -22.27 22.02
C VAL A 62 -6.17 -21.30 21.63
N GLU A 63 -6.29 -20.20 22.35
CA GLU A 63 -7.27 -19.14 22.09
C GLU A 63 -7.10 -18.56 20.68
N ILE A 64 -5.86 -18.32 20.26
CA ILE A 64 -5.56 -17.76 18.92
C ILE A 64 -5.93 -18.76 17.81
N LEU A 65 -5.61 -20.04 17.99
CA LEU A 65 -5.95 -21.06 16.99
C LEU A 65 -7.46 -21.32 16.92
N GLU A 66 -8.18 -21.19 18.03
CA GLU A 66 -9.64 -21.23 18.04
C GLU A 66 -10.22 -20.02 17.31
N GLY A 67 -9.71 -18.81 17.54
CA GLY A 67 -10.07 -17.62 16.79
C GLY A 67 -9.88 -17.82 15.29
N VAL A 68 -8.77 -18.41 14.85
CA VAL A 68 -8.54 -18.74 13.45
C VAL A 68 -9.58 -19.73 12.90
N ARG A 69 -10.05 -20.69 13.69
CA ARG A 69 -11.08 -21.66 13.28
C ARG A 69 -12.44 -21.01 13.04
N THR A 70 -12.81 -20.02 13.85
CA THR A 70 -14.11 -19.33 13.74
C THR A 70 -14.18 -18.36 12.55
N PHE A 71 -13.06 -18.00 11.95
CA PHE A 71 -13.03 -17.10 10.79
C PHE A 71 -13.85 -17.62 9.61
N SER A 72 -14.68 -16.73 9.05
CA SER A 72 -15.39 -16.92 7.78
C SER A 72 -15.17 -15.71 6.88
N TYR A 73 -15.06 -15.93 5.56
CA TYR A 73 -14.98 -14.86 4.57
C TYR A 73 -16.31 -14.15 4.32
N ASP A 74 -17.43 -14.74 4.75
CA ASP A 74 -18.80 -14.21 4.52
C ASP A 74 -19.24 -13.25 5.66
N ASN A 75 -18.30 -12.76 6.48
CA ASN A 75 -18.60 -11.84 7.56
C ASN A 75 -18.66 -10.41 7.01
N GLU A 76 -19.88 -9.86 6.91
CA GLU A 76 -20.14 -8.49 6.42
C GLU A 76 -19.47 -7.42 7.28
N GLU A 77 -19.34 -7.62 8.59
CA GLU A 77 -18.65 -6.68 9.49
C GLU A 77 -17.17 -6.52 9.15
N LEU A 78 -16.52 -7.61 8.70
CA LEU A 78 -15.11 -7.56 8.27
C LEU A 78 -14.95 -6.85 6.93
N GLU A 79 -15.92 -6.95 6.02
CA GLU A 79 -15.87 -6.25 4.74
C GLU A 79 -15.95 -4.73 4.90
N GLU A 80 -16.66 -4.24 5.92
CA GLU A 80 -16.74 -2.81 6.21
C GLU A 80 -15.45 -2.25 6.83
N ILE A 81 -14.73 -3.06 7.63
CA ILE A 81 -13.52 -2.63 8.35
C ILE A 81 -12.30 -2.58 7.43
N VAL A 82 -12.23 -3.46 6.43
CA VAL A 82 -11.05 -3.57 5.55
C VAL A 82 -11.10 -2.52 4.45
N PRO A 83 -10.14 -1.59 4.38
CA PRO A 83 -10.09 -0.58 3.33
C PRO A 83 -10.13 -1.20 1.92
N VAL A 84 -10.87 -0.58 1.02
CA VAL A 84 -11.00 -1.03 -0.38
C VAL A 84 -9.63 -1.00 -1.09
N ASN A 85 -8.77 -0.03 -0.76
CA ASN A 85 -7.42 0.06 -1.28
C ASN A 85 -6.42 -0.50 -0.26
N SER A 86 -6.11 -1.79 -0.39
CA SER A 86 -5.09 -2.40 0.43
C SER A 86 -3.68 -2.00 -0.04
N GLY A 87 -2.75 -1.87 0.90
CA GLY A 87 -1.35 -1.61 0.57
C GLY A 87 -0.71 -2.71 -0.29
N ARG A 88 -1.34 -3.88 -0.41
CA ARG A 88 -0.91 -5.00 -1.28
C ARG A 88 -1.15 -4.69 -2.75
N GLU A 89 -2.35 -4.18 -3.09
CA GLU A 89 -2.69 -3.81 -4.46
C GLU A 89 -1.74 -2.71 -4.97
N LEU A 90 -1.51 -1.69 -4.14
CA LEU A 90 -0.54 -0.65 -4.41
C LEU A 90 0.86 -1.22 -4.67
N ASN A 91 1.36 -2.08 -3.77
CA ASN A 91 2.68 -2.69 -3.91
C ASN A 91 2.79 -3.53 -5.18
N ARG A 92 1.75 -4.28 -5.55
CA ARG A 92 1.73 -5.09 -6.77
C ARG A 92 1.75 -4.23 -8.03
N GLU A 93 0.92 -3.18 -8.08
CA GLU A 93 0.89 -2.25 -9.20
C GLU A 93 2.27 -1.66 -9.48
N TYR A 94 2.97 -1.22 -8.42
CA TYR A 94 4.31 -0.65 -8.57
C TYR A 94 5.39 -1.69 -8.87
N GLN A 95 5.29 -2.91 -8.35
CA GLN A 95 6.17 -4.01 -8.75
C GLN A 95 6.02 -4.34 -10.23
N GLU A 96 4.80 -4.38 -10.77
CA GLU A 96 4.54 -4.61 -12.19
C GLU A 96 5.09 -3.46 -13.06
N LYS A 97 4.90 -2.20 -12.64
CA LYS A 97 5.48 -1.04 -13.32
C LYS A 97 7.01 -1.07 -13.31
N LEU A 98 7.62 -1.38 -12.17
CA LEU A 98 9.07 -1.50 -12.01
C LEU A 98 9.63 -2.61 -12.92
N PHE A 99 9.00 -3.80 -12.89
CA PHE A 99 9.39 -4.91 -13.75
C PHE A 99 9.30 -4.54 -15.23
N LYS A 100 8.23 -3.86 -15.64
CA LYS A 100 8.06 -3.37 -17.01
C LYS A 100 9.17 -2.40 -17.40
N HIS A 101 9.55 -1.45 -16.54
CA HIS A 101 10.67 -0.53 -16.80
C HIS A 101 12.00 -1.26 -17.01
N VAL A 102 12.30 -2.23 -16.13
CA VAL A 102 13.51 -3.05 -16.22
C VAL A 102 13.50 -3.92 -17.49
N ALA A 103 12.39 -4.58 -17.78
CA ALA A 103 12.25 -5.44 -18.96
C ALA A 103 12.42 -4.65 -20.26
N VAL A 104 11.73 -3.49 -20.37
CA VAL A 104 11.88 -2.61 -21.55
C VAL A 104 13.33 -2.15 -21.70
N ARG A 105 14.01 -1.78 -20.61
CA ARG A 105 15.42 -1.39 -20.64
C ARG A 105 16.32 -2.54 -21.11
N MET A 106 16.07 -3.74 -20.63
CA MET A 106 16.85 -4.92 -21.00
C MET A 106 16.67 -5.24 -22.49
N VAL A 107 15.42 -5.24 -22.97
CA VAL A 107 15.09 -5.49 -24.39
C VAL A 107 15.71 -4.42 -25.30
N THR A 108 15.57 -3.15 -24.97
CA THR A 108 16.12 -2.05 -25.77
C THR A 108 17.65 -2.06 -25.83
N LYS A 109 18.31 -2.49 -24.74
CA LYS A 109 19.77 -2.60 -24.68
C LYS A 109 20.30 -3.79 -25.48
N THR A 110 19.57 -4.92 -25.47
CA THR A 110 20.05 -6.21 -26.02
C THR A 110 19.57 -6.48 -27.45
N CYS A 111 18.28 -6.16 -27.74
CA CYS A 111 17.65 -6.55 -29.00
C CYS A 111 17.66 -5.43 -30.05
N PHE A 112 17.81 -4.16 -29.65
CA PHE A 112 17.71 -3.06 -30.59
C PHE A 112 19.07 -2.80 -31.26
N PRO A 113 19.14 -2.78 -32.61
CA PRO A 113 20.31 -2.29 -33.31
C PRO A 113 20.56 -0.81 -33.01
N PHE A 114 21.79 -0.36 -33.23
CA PHE A 114 22.24 0.98 -32.82
C PHE A 114 21.31 2.11 -33.29
N TRP A 115 20.86 2.08 -34.55
CA TRP A 115 20.01 3.12 -35.12
C TRP A 115 18.61 3.18 -34.48
N LEU A 116 17.98 2.02 -34.21
CA LEU A 116 16.69 1.97 -33.54
C LEU A 116 16.80 2.48 -32.09
N ARG A 117 17.89 2.12 -31.43
CA ARG A 117 18.17 2.60 -30.08
C ARG A 117 18.39 4.12 -30.07
N ALA A 118 19.11 4.67 -31.05
CA ALA A 118 19.30 6.12 -31.19
C ALA A 118 17.95 6.83 -31.34
N VAL A 119 17.10 6.40 -32.27
CA VAL A 119 15.76 6.98 -32.49
C VAL A 119 14.90 6.88 -31.22
N TYR A 120 14.82 5.70 -30.61
CA TYR A 120 14.02 5.48 -29.40
C TYR A 120 14.50 6.36 -28.22
N THR A 121 15.82 6.41 -28.00
CA THR A 121 16.41 7.19 -26.91
C THR A 121 16.19 8.69 -27.13
N THR A 122 16.38 9.18 -28.37
CA THR A 122 16.17 10.59 -28.70
C THR A 122 14.68 10.97 -28.57
N ALA A 123 13.77 10.14 -29.06
CA ALA A 123 12.34 10.39 -28.92
C ALA A 123 11.91 10.47 -27.43
N LYS A 124 12.41 9.55 -26.60
CA LYS A 124 12.14 9.57 -25.16
C LYS A 124 12.77 10.78 -24.46
N ALA A 125 13.94 11.24 -24.90
CA ALA A 125 14.65 12.37 -24.32
C ALA A 125 13.89 13.69 -24.49
N VAL A 126 13.08 13.85 -25.56
CA VAL A 126 12.28 15.05 -25.79
C VAL A 126 11.43 15.43 -24.58
N HIS A 127 10.84 14.44 -23.92
CA HIS A 127 10.04 14.66 -22.73
C HIS A 127 10.85 15.30 -21.59
N TYR A 128 12.04 14.77 -21.29
CA TYR A 128 12.90 15.27 -20.21
C TYR A 128 13.50 16.63 -20.57
N VAL A 129 13.93 16.83 -21.83
CA VAL A 129 14.45 18.11 -22.30
C VAL A 129 13.37 19.19 -22.22
N PHE A 130 12.15 18.90 -22.64
CA PHE A 130 11.03 19.84 -22.56
C PHE A 130 10.71 20.21 -21.09
N LYS A 131 10.71 19.23 -20.18
CA LYS A 131 10.50 19.45 -18.73
C LYS A 131 11.58 20.40 -18.18
N GLY A 132 12.85 20.16 -18.49
CA GLY A 132 13.96 21.02 -18.09
C GLY A 132 13.89 22.45 -18.66
N ILE A 133 13.52 22.61 -19.93
CA ILE A 133 13.32 23.93 -20.56
C ILE A 133 12.18 24.67 -19.87
N CYS A 134 11.05 24.02 -19.58
CA CYS A 134 9.94 24.63 -18.89
C CYS A 134 10.32 25.10 -17.48
N CYS A 135 11.14 24.34 -16.75
CA CYS A 135 11.69 24.76 -15.45
C CYS A 135 12.58 26.01 -15.58
N LEU A 136 13.45 26.02 -16.56
CA LEU A 136 14.36 27.14 -16.81
C LEU A 136 13.59 28.44 -17.17
N LEU A 137 12.54 28.32 -18.02
CA LEU A 137 11.69 29.44 -18.39
C LEU A 137 10.90 30.01 -17.22
N LYS A 138 10.61 29.22 -16.20
CA LYS A 138 10.00 29.66 -14.94
C LYS A 138 11.00 30.32 -13.97
N GLY A 139 12.27 30.42 -14.35
CA GLY A 139 13.33 30.99 -13.53
C GLY A 139 13.73 30.11 -12.34
N LYS A 140 13.38 28.81 -12.36
CA LYS A 140 13.71 27.87 -11.31
C LYS A 140 14.83 26.94 -11.77
N LEU A 141 15.90 26.87 -10.97
CA LEU A 141 16.99 25.90 -11.16
C LEU A 141 16.70 24.68 -10.31
N GLU A 142 15.94 23.75 -10.85
CA GLU A 142 15.57 22.50 -10.22
C GLU A 142 16.38 21.33 -10.86
N VAL A 143 16.25 20.13 -10.30
CA VAL A 143 16.97 18.93 -10.75
C VAL A 143 16.65 18.59 -12.22
N GLU A 144 15.46 18.91 -12.69
CA GLU A 144 15.00 18.72 -14.06
C GLU A 144 15.89 19.43 -15.10
N VAL A 145 16.49 20.57 -14.76
CA VAL A 145 17.41 21.29 -15.65
C VAL A 145 18.75 20.54 -15.76
N LEU A 146 19.22 19.98 -14.66
CA LEU A 146 20.44 19.16 -14.64
C LEU A 146 20.24 17.88 -15.44
N ASP A 147 19.11 17.22 -15.26
CA ASP A 147 18.77 15.99 -15.99
C ASP A 147 18.66 16.24 -17.49
N ALA A 148 17.95 17.29 -17.87
CA ALA A 148 17.83 17.71 -19.29
C ALA A 148 19.19 18.00 -19.93
N THR A 149 20.07 18.70 -19.21
CA THR A 149 21.44 18.98 -19.69
C THR A 149 22.26 17.71 -19.83
N ALA A 150 22.26 16.83 -18.85
CA ALA A 150 23.01 15.57 -18.90
C ALA A 150 22.54 14.68 -20.08
N ILE A 151 21.22 14.56 -20.28
CA ILE A 151 20.63 13.79 -21.38
C ILE A 151 21.00 14.43 -22.73
N THR A 152 20.87 15.76 -22.86
CA THR A 152 21.16 16.49 -24.09
C THR A 152 22.63 16.35 -24.48
N VAL A 153 23.57 16.55 -23.56
CA VAL A 153 25.00 16.39 -23.79
C VAL A 153 25.33 14.96 -24.21
N SER A 154 24.73 13.95 -23.57
CA SER A 154 24.92 12.54 -23.93
C SER A 154 24.47 12.25 -25.36
N ILE A 155 23.33 12.81 -25.80
CA ILE A 155 22.81 12.64 -27.16
C ILE A 155 23.70 13.34 -28.18
N ILE A 156 24.15 14.58 -27.91
CA ILE A 156 25.08 15.31 -28.82
C ILE A 156 26.37 14.53 -29.01
N ARG A 157 26.85 13.86 -27.95
CA ARG A 157 28.04 12.98 -28.02
C ARG A 157 27.75 11.63 -28.67
N SER A 158 26.53 11.39 -29.16
CA SER A 158 26.08 10.10 -29.70
C SER A 158 26.18 8.93 -28.70
N ASP A 159 26.25 9.22 -27.40
CA ASP A 159 26.27 8.22 -26.33
C ASP A 159 24.83 7.91 -25.86
N PHE A 160 24.11 7.20 -26.71
CA PHE A 160 22.72 6.78 -26.44
C PHE A 160 22.62 5.77 -25.28
N ASN A 161 23.72 5.09 -24.91
CA ASN A 161 23.74 4.19 -23.78
C ASN A 161 23.66 4.96 -22.46
N THR A 162 24.49 6.00 -22.32
CA THR A 162 24.48 6.87 -21.14
C THR A 162 23.18 7.63 -21.03
N ALA A 163 22.71 8.29 -22.11
CA ALA A 163 21.42 8.96 -22.14
C ALA A 163 20.26 8.04 -21.69
N GLY A 164 20.23 6.82 -22.26
CA GLY A 164 19.22 5.83 -21.92
C GLY A 164 19.35 5.30 -20.47
N SER A 165 20.55 5.24 -19.91
CA SER A 165 20.76 4.84 -18.50
C SER A 165 20.30 5.92 -17.53
N VAL A 166 20.61 7.19 -17.83
CA VAL A 166 20.12 8.33 -17.05
C VAL A 166 18.60 8.35 -17.02
N MET A 167 17.95 8.32 -18.19
CA MET A 167 16.48 8.30 -18.28
C MET A 167 15.83 7.08 -17.62
N PHE A 168 16.52 5.95 -17.59
CA PHE A 168 16.06 4.76 -16.89
C PHE A 168 16.08 4.96 -15.37
N LEU A 169 17.19 5.50 -14.85
CA LEU A 169 17.33 5.77 -13.40
C LEU A 169 16.33 6.83 -12.94
N LEU A 170 16.13 7.89 -13.73
CA LEU A 170 15.11 8.92 -13.45
C LEU A 170 13.71 8.33 -13.41
N GLY A 171 13.34 7.50 -14.40
CA GLY A 171 12.02 6.86 -14.41
C GLY A 171 11.80 5.89 -13.24
N ILE A 172 12.85 5.22 -12.75
CA ILE A 172 12.76 4.43 -11.51
C ILE A 172 12.60 5.35 -10.30
N GLY A 173 13.35 6.44 -10.24
CA GLY A 173 13.26 7.43 -9.17
C GLY A 173 11.85 8.00 -9.03
N GLU A 174 11.28 8.50 -10.13
CA GLU A 174 9.89 9.00 -10.19
C GLU A 174 8.87 7.94 -9.74
N LEU A 175 9.05 6.69 -10.17
CA LEU A 175 8.18 5.59 -9.78
C LEU A 175 8.25 5.28 -8.28
N LEU A 176 9.45 5.27 -7.70
CA LEU A 176 9.65 5.03 -6.26
C LEU A 176 9.13 6.19 -5.41
N GLU A 177 9.31 7.41 -5.89
CA GLU A 177 8.77 8.62 -5.22
C GLU A 177 7.25 8.56 -5.17
N GLU A 178 6.58 8.30 -6.31
CA GLU A 178 5.13 8.16 -6.38
C GLU A 178 4.63 7.04 -5.46
N TRP A 179 5.30 5.88 -5.46
CA TRP A 179 4.96 4.76 -4.59
C TRP A 179 5.10 5.13 -3.11
N THR A 180 6.22 5.74 -2.73
CA THR A 180 6.48 6.15 -1.35
C THR A 180 5.44 7.16 -0.88
N HIS A 181 5.12 8.14 -1.71
CA HIS A 181 4.11 9.14 -1.39
C HIS A 181 2.73 8.51 -1.17
N LYS A 182 2.26 7.68 -2.11
CA LYS A 182 0.95 7.01 -1.99
C LYS A 182 0.89 6.07 -0.78
N LYS A 183 1.97 5.35 -0.53
CA LYS A 183 2.07 4.46 0.64
C LYS A 183 2.03 5.24 1.94
N SER A 184 2.80 6.33 2.05
CA SER A 184 2.84 7.16 3.26
C SER A 184 1.48 7.78 3.56
N VAL A 185 0.77 8.30 2.54
CA VAL A 185 -0.58 8.83 2.70
C VAL A 185 -1.56 7.74 3.14
N GLY A 186 -1.47 6.54 2.55
CA GLY A 186 -2.29 5.39 2.92
C GLY A 186 -2.04 4.93 4.36
N ASP A 187 -0.78 4.81 4.77
CA ASP A 187 -0.39 4.41 6.12
C ASP A 187 -0.82 5.46 7.16
N LEU A 188 -0.70 6.76 6.83
CA LEU A 188 -1.19 7.84 7.70
C LEU A 188 -2.70 7.79 7.85
N ALA A 189 -3.45 7.69 6.75
CA ALA A 189 -4.91 7.56 6.79
C ALA A 189 -5.35 6.37 7.63
N ARG A 190 -4.65 5.23 7.50
CA ARG A 190 -4.90 4.02 8.29
C ARG A 190 -4.62 4.24 9.78
N SER A 191 -3.50 4.86 10.13
CA SER A 191 -3.17 5.12 11.54
C SER A 191 -4.15 6.09 12.19
N MET A 192 -4.65 7.07 11.45
CA MET A 192 -5.67 8.00 11.93
C MET A 192 -7.05 7.34 12.10
N SER A 193 -7.42 6.39 11.24
CA SER A 193 -8.70 5.69 11.32
C SER A 193 -8.76 4.62 12.42
N LEU A 194 -7.62 4.07 12.83
CA LEU A 194 -7.54 3.02 13.85
C LEU A 194 -7.53 3.54 15.29
N ASN A 195 -7.37 4.85 15.50
CA ASN A 195 -7.11 5.42 16.82
C ASN A 195 -8.27 6.24 17.40
N ILE A 196 -9.52 5.84 17.12
CA ILE A 196 -10.69 6.42 17.83
C ILE A 196 -10.89 5.64 19.12
N GLU A 197 -10.12 5.99 20.14
CA GLU A 197 -10.25 5.38 21.47
C GLU A 197 -11.39 6.01 22.29
N LYS A 198 -11.78 7.25 22.01
CA LYS A 198 -12.75 8.02 22.80
C LYS A 198 -13.66 8.85 21.90
N VAL A 199 -14.91 8.99 22.32
CA VAL A 199 -15.91 9.83 21.65
C VAL A 199 -16.62 10.70 22.69
N TRP A 200 -17.19 11.82 22.23
CA TRP A 200 -17.99 12.69 23.06
C TRP A 200 -19.43 12.18 23.10
N GLN A 201 -19.84 11.64 24.24
CA GLN A 201 -21.23 11.23 24.48
C GLN A 201 -21.98 12.43 25.08
N ASN A 202 -23.16 12.69 24.55
CA ASN A 202 -24.03 13.72 25.12
C ASN A 202 -24.98 13.06 26.15
N VAL A 203 -24.74 13.33 27.41
CA VAL A 203 -25.58 12.86 28.51
C VAL A 203 -26.25 14.10 29.15
N ASP A 204 -27.56 14.19 29.03
CA ASP A 204 -28.37 15.28 29.62
C ASP A 204 -27.89 16.71 29.25
N GLY A 205 -27.42 16.88 27.98
CA GLY A 205 -26.93 18.17 27.49
C GLY A 205 -25.47 18.48 27.85
N THR A 206 -24.77 17.55 28.51
CA THR A 206 -23.34 17.68 28.84
C THR A 206 -22.53 16.71 28.03
N GLU A 207 -21.47 17.19 27.39
CA GLU A 207 -20.55 16.37 26.62
C GLU A 207 -19.51 15.72 27.52
N VAL A 208 -19.47 14.38 27.53
CA VAL A 208 -18.53 13.60 28.34
C VAL A 208 -17.69 12.76 27.41
N LEU A 209 -16.36 12.83 27.54
CA LEU A 209 -15.42 12.03 26.75
C LEU A 209 -15.36 10.60 27.31
N VAL A 210 -15.94 9.64 26.59
CA VAL A 210 -16.01 8.24 26.99
C VAL A 210 -15.27 7.34 26.00
N PRO A 211 -14.73 6.20 26.46
CA PRO A 211 -14.22 5.17 25.57
C PRO A 211 -15.31 4.66 24.61
N VAL A 212 -14.98 4.42 23.34
CA VAL A 212 -15.93 3.87 22.34
C VAL A 212 -16.56 2.56 22.82
N SER A 213 -15.82 1.75 23.59
CA SER A 213 -16.31 0.50 24.17
C SER A 213 -17.51 0.66 25.14
N ASN A 214 -17.74 1.85 25.66
CA ASN A 214 -18.80 2.13 26.62
C ASN A 214 -20.08 2.65 25.96
N ILE A 215 -20.06 2.93 24.66
CA ILE A 215 -21.20 3.43 23.90
C ILE A 215 -22.13 2.28 23.53
N LYS A 216 -23.43 2.48 23.71
CA LYS A 216 -24.49 1.54 23.37
C LYS A 216 -25.31 2.07 22.21
N GLU A 217 -25.99 1.16 21.52
CA GLU A 217 -26.95 1.51 20.46
C GLU A 217 -28.05 2.41 21.01
N GLY A 218 -28.19 3.62 20.46
CA GLY A 218 -29.13 4.65 20.92
C GLY A 218 -28.50 5.82 21.69
N ASP A 219 -27.21 5.76 22.01
CA ASP A 219 -26.52 6.87 22.67
C ASP A 219 -26.26 8.03 21.68
N LEU A 220 -26.47 9.25 22.15
CA LEU A 220 -26.17 10.46 21.37
C LEU A 220 -24.67 10.78 21.45
N VAL A 221 -24.02 10.87 20.31
CA VAL A 221 -22.59 11.19 20.20
C VAL A 221 -22.40 12.52 19.50
N THR A 222 -21.61 13.42 20.06
CA THR A 222 -21.24 14.68 19.42
C THR A 222 -19.94 14.49 18.64
N VAL A 223 -19.95 14.94 17.38
CA VAL A 223 -18.79 14.90 16.50
C VAL A 223 -18.35 16.32 16.23
N HIS A 224 -17.18 16.70 16.74
CA HIS A 224 -16.59 18.01 16.45
C HIS A 224 -15.89 18.01 15.08
N VAL A 225 -15.86 19.16 14.42
CA VAL A 225 -15.15 19.35 13.15
C VAL A 225 -13.67 19.00 13.33
N GLY A 226 -13.19 18.06 12.55
CA GLY A 226 -11.83 17.52 12.65
C GLY A 226 -11.71 16.16 13.35
N ASN A 227 -12.79 15.65 13.94
CA ASN A 227 -12.82 14.30 14.50
C ASN A 227 -13.22 13.28 13.43
N VAL A 228 -12.58 12.12 13.47
CA VAL A 228 -12.91 11.00 12.59
C VAL A 228 -14.00 10.16 13.25
N THR A 229 -15.09 9.86 12.52
CA THR A 229 -16.14 8.95 12.99
C THR A 229 -16.07 7.62 12.27
N ARG A 230 -16.30 6.53 12.99
CA ARG A 230 -16.33 5.16 12.43
C ARG A 230 -17.71 4.73 11.93
N SER A 231 -18.76 5.56 12.16
CA SER A 231 -20.13 5.23 11.80
C SER A 231 -20.58 5.96 10.52
N ARG A 232 -21.40 5.29 9.71
CA ARG A 232 -22.06 5.87 8.53
C ARG A 232 -22.93 7.07 8.92
N PRO A 233 -22.90 8.18 8.16
CA PRO A 233 -23.69 9.37 8.44
C PRO A 233 -25.20 9.23 8.19
N GLU A 234 -25.70 8.05 7.85
CA GLU A 234 -27.11 7.83 7.46
C GLU A 234 -28.10 7.72 8.64
N ARG A 235 -27.66 7.84 9.88
CA ARG A 235 -28.54 7.77 11.08
C ARG A 235 -28.47 9.01 11.96
N TRP A 236 -28.19 10.18 11.40
CA TRP A 236 -28.21 11.41 12.15
C TRP A 236 -29.42 12.25 11.73
N LEU A 237 -30.57 11.97 12.32
CA LEU A 237 -31.73 12.88 12.41
C LEU A 237 -32.13 12.99 13.88
#